data_9251943280c4ea5e1fdd797f4ff4dd1a
#
_entry.id   9251943280c4ea5e1fdd797f4ff4dd1a
#
_cell.length_a   1.000
_cell.length_b   1.000
_cell.length_c   1.000
_cell.angle_alpha   90.00
_cell.angle_beta   90.00
_cell.angle_gamma   90.00
#
_symmetry.space_group_name_H-M   'P 1'
#
loop_
_entity.id
_entity.type
_entity.pdbx_description
1 polymer ?
#
loop_
_entity_poly.entity_id
_entity_poly.type
_entity_poly.pdbx_seq_one_letter_code
_entity_poly.pdbx_strand_id
1 'polypeptide(L)'
;MKKRVMILGAGPNQLPLIKKARDEGHFVITVDYLPENIGHRFSHHYVNCSTTDKEGVASAAQQLSIDAIVTTASDVAVPTLSYVAWLLGLPGPSLQTAHFMSNKVQFRSFQQKNRLECPKFIHSDTFDDAWEKLQTLSMPLMFKPSDSSGSRGINRVEERDYSLCKKAFWNSHMYTRSGIVCIEEHIDGIEVGGDGFMSNGELVFCSITQKFVRWFVPVGHRLPTNIAMEDQIRLREQIATACKLVDYNNGPVNFDVMVSRGHITIIEMGARSGGNGIASLVKHATGFDVHLATLRNSLAMPIGKVPDCKKTIRGCGSMILGISQNGILETMSSAQELKAEIPQVFDCNFSVSCGDIIEPFIHSGNQIGTVTFSCKDESDYAQITACIEKKLSIRISTIKTNDEPLSNISSHDQDFSCNLKNALSVK
;
A
#
# COMPACT_ATOMS: atom_id res chain seq x y z
N MET A 1 -16.22 -4.68 26.93
CA MET A 1 -15.93 -6.14 27.09
C MET A 1 -14.74 -6.51 26.22
N LYS A 2 -13.86 -7.38 26.70
CA LYS A 2 -12.70 -7.88 25.94
C LYS A 2 -13.19 -8.76 24.77
N LYS A 3 -12.87 -8.38 23.55
CA LYS A 3 -13.23 -9.08 22.31
C LYS A 3 -12.03 -9.81 21.73
N ARG A 4 -12.26 -10.87 20.94
CA ARG A 4 -11.24 -11.66 20.26
C ARG A 4 -11.13 -11.15 18.82
N VAL A 5 -10.06 -10.45 18.52
CA VAL A 5 -9.82 -9.81 17.22
C VAL A 5 -8.73 -10.56 16.47
N MET A 6 -9.06 -11.10 15.31
CA MET A 6 -8.11 -11.73 14.39
C MET A 6 -7.61 -10.70 13.39
N ILE A 7 -6.29 -10.55 13.29
CA ILE A 7 -5.62 -9.61 12.37
C ILE A 7 -4.83 -10.41 11.35
N LEU A 8 -5.17 -10.24 10.07
CA LEU A 8 -4.47 -10.89 8.98
C LEU A 8 -3.22 -10.09 8.61
N GLY A 9 -2.08 -10.77 8.71
CA GLY A 9 -0.75 -10.19 8.60
C GLY A 9 -0.18 -9.76 9.96
N ALA A 10 1.12 -9.93 10.13
CA ALA A 10 1.86 -9.56 11.33
C ALA A 10 3.13 -8.78 11.04
N GLY A 11 3.29 -8.28 9.81
CA GLY A 11 4.43 -7.48 9.41
C GLY A 11 4.43 -6.05 10.00
N PRO A 12 5.46 -5.27 9.69
CA PRO A 12 5.61 -3.90 10.20
C PRO A 12 4.43 -2.99 9.90
N ASN A 13 3.79 -3.14 8.74
CA ASN A 13 2.62 -2.33 8.36
C ASN A 13 1.36 -2.69 9.15
N GLN A 14 1.23 -3.91 9.69
CA GLN A 14 0.12 -4.33 10.55
C GLN A 14 0.36 -4.01 12.03
N LEU A 15 1.62 -3.82 12.43
CA LEU A 15 2.02 -3.59 13.82
C LEU A 15 1.24 -2.44 14.50
N PRO A 16 0.98 -1.28 13.86
CA PRO A 16 0.19 -0.20 14.48
C PRO A 16 -1.25 -0.63 14.82
N LEU A 17 -1.90 -1.39 13.94
CA LEU A 17 -3.25 -1.92 14.19
C LEU A 17 -3.25 -2.99 15.30
N ILE A 18 -2.24 -3.87 15.32
CA ILE A 18 -2.06 -4.89 16.36
C ILE A 18 -1.91 -4.24 17.74
N LYS A 19 -1.01 -3.24 17.85
CA LYS A 19 -0.84 -2.46 19.08
C LYS A 19 -2.13 -1.75 19.49
N LYS A 20 -2.81 -1.11 18.53
CA LYS A 20 -4.08 -0.43 18.78
C LYS A 20 -5.13 -1.38 19.36
N ALA A 21 -5.31 -2.56 18.78
CA ALA A 21 -6.27 -3.55 19.26
C ALA A 21 -5.93 -4.03 20.70
N ARG A 22 -4.63 -4.16 20.99
CA ARG A 22 -4.16 -4.51 22.33
C ARG A 22 -4.40 -3.39 23.35
N ASP A 23 -4.12 -2.14 22.97
CA ASP A 23 -4.30 -0.96 23.83
C ASP A 23 -5.78 -0.71 24.16
N GLU A 24 -6.70 -1.06 23.22
CA GLU A 24 -8.16 -1.05 23.47
C GLU A 24 -8.62 -2.23 24.34
N GLY A 25 -7.69 -3.08 24.82
CA GLY A 25 -7.96 -4.16 25.77
C GLY A 25 -8.50 -5.45 25.14
N HIS A 26 -8.43 -5.61 23.81
CA HIS A 26 -8.90 -6.80 23.12
C HIS A 26 -7.91 -7.97 23.21
N PHE A 27 -8.41 -9.19 22.99
CA PHE A 27 -7.56 -10.38 22.81
C PHE A 27 -7.16 -10.46 21.34
N VAL A 28 -5.89 -10.19 21.04
CA VAL A 28 -5.37 -10.09 19.66
C VAL A 28 -4.83 -11.43 19.21
N ILE A 29 -5.29 -11.88 18.05
CA ILE A 29 -4.84 -13.07 17.33
C ILE A 29 -4.24 -12.59 16.02
N THR A 30 -2.97 -12.93 15.74
CA THR A 30 -2.33 -12.63 14.46
C THR A 30 -2.24 -13.88 13.60
N VAL A 31 -2.43 -13.72 12.29
CA VAL A 31 -2.32 -14.78 11.29
C VAL A 31 -1.26 -14.37 10.27
N ASP A 32 -0.18 -15.11 10.19
CA ASP A 32 0.88 -14.93 9.20
C ASP A 32 1.68 -16.22 9.05
N TYR A 33 2.24 -16.49 7.88
CA TYR A 33 3.08 -17.67 7.64
C TYR A 33 4.55 -17.44 8.01
N LEU A 34 4.96 -16.19 8.25
CA LEU A 34 6.31 -15.82 8.67
C LEU A 34 6.35 -15.72 10.20
N PRO A 35 6.94 -16.70 10.92
CA PRO A 35 6.89 -16.76 12.38
C PRO A 35 7.67 -15.62 13.05
N GLU A 36 8.67 -15.05 12.37
CA GLU A 36 9.51 -13.98 12.91
C GLU A 36 8.91 -12.58 12.77
N ASN A 37 7.74 -12.45 12.12
CA ASN A 37 7.10 -11.16 11.98
C ASN A 37 6.87 -10.46 13.31
N ILE A 38 7.30 -9.18 13.39
CA ILE A 38 7.33 -8.38 14.62
C ILE A 38 5.96 -8.28 15.32
N GLY A 39 4.86 -8.31 14.55
CA GLY A 39 3.51 -8.22 15.07
C GLY A 39 3.12 -9.35 16.02
N HIS A 40 3.70 -10.55 15.84
CA HIS A 40 3.42 -11.70 16.72
C HIS A 40 3.83 -11.44 18.17
N ARG A 41 4.90 -10.67 18.39
CA ARG A 41 5.38 -10.30 19.75
C ARG A 41 4.37 -9.43 20.52
N PHE A 42 3.43 -8.82 19.82
CA PHE A 42 2.38 -7.95 20.38
C PHE A 42 1.01 -8.60 20.39
N SER A 43 0.86 -9.81 19.85
CA SER A 43 -0.38 -10.59 19.92
C SER A 43 -0.48 -11.44 21.19
N HIS A 44 -1.67 -11.94 21.48
CA HIS A 44 -1.91 -12.89 22.55
C HIS A 44 -1.87 -14.33 22.03
N HIS A 45 -2.10 -14.51 20.73
CA HIS A 45 -2.05 -15.79 20.06
C HIS A 45 -1.58 -15.60 18.61
N TYR A 46 -0.87 -16.57 18.10
CA TYR A 46 -0.34 -16.60 16.75
C TYR A 46 -0.84 -17.86 16.02
N VAL A 47 -1.31 -17.67 14.81
CA VAL A 47 -1.70 -18.73 13.89
C VAL A 47 -0.73 -18.74 12.72
N ASN A 48 0.07 -19.82 12.58
CA ASN A 48 0.97 -20.00 11.43
C ASN A 48 0.16 -20.46 10.22
N CYS A 49 -0.32 -19.51 9.44
CA CYS A 49 -1.14 -19.77 8.25
C CYS A 49 -0.95 -18.62 7.27
N SER A 50 -0.97 -18.91 5.97
CA SER A 50 -0.96 -17.85 4.96
C SER A 50 -2.24 -17.04 5.05
N THR A 51 -2.13 -15.71 4.98
CA THR A 51 -3.30 -14.81 4.91
C THR A 51 -4.13 -15.00 3.64
N THR A 52 -3.65 -15.78 2.67
CA THR A 52 -4.39 -16.14 1.45
C THR A 52 -5.02 -17.54 1.50
N ASP A 53 -4.75 -18.31 2.54
CA ASP A 53 -5.38 -19.61 2.80
C ASP A 53 -6.74 -19.41 3.49
N LYS A 54 -7.79 -19.29 2.70
CA LYS A 54 -9.14 -18.99 3.18
C LYS A 54 -9.66 -20.05 4.14
N GLU A 55 -9.43 -21.32 3.84
CA GLU A 55 -9.96 -22.44 4.63
C GLU A 55 -9.18 -22.61 5.95
N GLY A 56 -7.85 -22.50 5.91
CA GLY A 56 -7.02 -22.55 7.10
C GLY A 56 -7.34 -21.41 8.07
N VAL A 57 -7.50 -20.20 7.53
CA VAL A 57 -7.88 -19.02 8.35
C VAL A 57 -9.30 -19.19 8.92
N ALA A 58 -10.26 -19.68 8.11
CA ALA A 58 -11.63 -19.90 8.57
C ALA A 58 -11.71 -20.94 9.70
N SER A 59 -11.00 -22.05 9.56
CA SER A 59 -10.90 -23.07 10.60
C SER A 59 -10.33 -22.51 11.91
N ALA A 60 -9.22 -21.77 11.82
CA ALA A 60 -8.63 -21.13 13.00
C ALA A 60 -9.58 -20.10 13.64
N ALA A 61 -10.30 -19.32 12.82
CA ALA A 61 -11.25 -18.33 13.29
C ALA A 61 -12.42 -18.95 14.08
N GLN A 62 -12.95 -20.09 13.58
CA GLN A 62 -14.00 -20.85 14.26
C GLN A 62 -13.50 -21.43 15.59
N GLN A 63 -12.35 -22.14 15.56
CA GLN A 63 -11.76 -22.76 16.77
C GLN A 63 -11.46 -21.72 17.84
N LEU A 64 -10.98 -20.55 17.45
CA LEU A 64 -10.65 -19.47 18.35
C LEU A 64 -11.86 -18.58 18.72
N SER A 65 -13.04 -18.85 18.14
CA SER A 65 -14.28 -18.13 18.42
C SER A 65 -14.08 -16.61 18.36
N ILE A 66 -13.64 -16.10 17.22
CA ILE A 66 -13.32 -14.67 17.04
C ILE A 66 -14.59 -13.81 17.02
N ASP A 67 -14.49 -12.58 17.51
CA ASP A 67 -15.56 -11.56 17.42
C ASP A 67 -15.39 -10.62 16.22
N ALA A 68 -14.18 -10.54 15.66
CA ALA A 68 -13.88 -9.69 14.52
C ALA A 68 -12.66 -10.21 13.76
N ILE A 69 -12.64 -9.92 12.44
CA ILE A 69 -11.47 -10.13 11.57
C ILE A 69 -11.16 -8.84 10.83
N VAL A 70 -9.87 -8.50 10.72
CA VAL A 70 -9.44 -7.22 10.15
C VAL A 70 -8.04 -7.33 9.52
N THR A 71 -7.74 -6.45 8.57
CA THR A 71 -6.39 -6.26 8.02
C THR A 71 -6.11 -4.79 7.72
N THR A 72 -4.85 -4.46 7.53
CA THR A 72 -4.37 -3.17 7.02
C THR A 72 -3.20 -3.40 6.10
N ALA A 73 -2.98 -2.52 5.12
CA ALA A 73 -1.85 -2.53 4.19
C ALA A 73 -1.62 -3.84 3.41
N SER A 74 -2.65 -4.69 3.28
CA SER A 74 -2.53 -6.00 2.61
C SER A 74 -3.77 -6.30 1.77
N ASP A 75 -3.71 -5.98 0.47
CA ASP A 75 -4.82 -6.26 -0.46
C ASP A 75 -5.05 -7.76 -0.64
N VAL A 76 -3.96 -8.53 -0.59
CA VAL A 76 -4.01 -9.98 -0.78
C VAL A 76 -4.73 -10.72 0.36
N ALA A 77 -4.84 -10.10 1.53
CA ALA A 77 -5.57 -10.65 2.67
C ALA A 77 -7.08 -10.32 2.65
N VAL A 78 -7.50 -9.33 1.85
CA VAL A 78 -8.90 -8.87 1.80
C VAL A 78 -9.87 -9.96 1.34
N PRO A 79 -9.58 -10.79 0.31
CA PRO A 79 -10.46 -11.90 -0.06
C PRO A 79 -10.67 -12.93 1.05
N THR A 80 -9.62 -13.24 1.82
CA THR A 80 -9.73 -14.16 2.97
C THR A 80 -10.51 -13.52 4.12
N LEU A 81 -10.24 -12.25 4.44
CA LEU A 81 -11.01 -11.48 5.41
C LEU A 81 -12.51 -11.51 5.07
N SER A 82 -12.85 -11.19 3.82
CA SER A 82 -14.22 -11.17 3.34
C SER A 82 -14.89 -12.56 3.45
N TYR A 83 -14.19 -13.62 3.06
CA TYR A 83 -14.68 -14.99 3.15
C TYR A 83 -14.99 -15.41 4.60
N VAL A 84 -14.05 -15.16 5.51
CA VAL A 84 -14.23 -15.50 6.93
C VAL A 84 -15.32 -14.65 7.59
N ALA A 85 -15.37 -13.36 7.27
CA ALA A 85 -16.43 -12.47 7.77
C ALA A 85 -17.81 -12.94 7.32
N TRP A 86 -17.97 -13.28 6.04
CA TRP A 86 -19.19 -13.84 5.49
C TRP A 86 -19.58 -15.16 6.17
N LEU A 87 -18.63 -16.10 6.29
CA LEU A 87 -18.86 -17.42 6.87
C LEU A 87 -19.34 -17.36 8.34
N LEU A 88 -18.79 -16.40 9.11
CA LEU A 88 -19.05 -16.28 10.54
C LEU A 88 -20.11 -15.19 10.87
N GLY A 89 -20.69 -14.55 9.86
CA GLY A 89 -21.66 -13.45 10.07
C GLY A 89 -21.03 -12.22 10.74
N LEU A 90 -19.74 -11.97 10.54
CA LEU A 90 -19.00 -10.83 11.09
C LEU A 90 -19.02 -9.64 10.14
N PRO A 91 -18.84 -8.40 10.65
CA PRO A 91 -18.67 -7.22 9.79
C PRO A 91 -17.44 -7.36 8.89
N GLY A 92 -17.59 -7.02 7.61
CA GLY A 92 -16.51 -7.04 6.62
C GLY A 92 -17.00 -6.65 5.22
N PRO A 93 -16.11 -6.49 4.26
CA PRO A 93 -16.50 -6.28 2.87
C PRO A 93 -17.21 -7.51 2.31
N SER A 94 -18.13 -7.33 1.35
CA SER A 94 -18.75 -8.44 0.65
C SER A 94 -17.71 -9.22 -0.18
N LEU A 95 -18.00 -10.48 -0.51
CA LEU A 95 -17.15 -11.30 -1.40
C LEU A 95 -16.94 -10.60 -2.75
N GLN A 96 -17.98 -9.95 -3.26
CA GLN A 96 -17.93 -9.22 -4.52
C GLN A 96 -17.06 -7.96 -4.42
N THR A 97 -17.22 -7.17 -3.36
CA THR A 97 -16.36 -6.00 -3.08
C THR A 97 -14.89 -6.41 -3.01
N ALA A 98 -14.59 -7.46 -2.22
CA ALA A 98 -13.23 -7.97 -2.08
C ALA A 98 -12.64 -8.42 -3.43
N HIS A 99 -13.44 -9.08 -4.26
CA HIS A 99 -13.03 -9.54 -5.59
C HIS A 99 -12.66 -8.36 -6.51
N PHE A 100 -13.51 -7.34 -6.60
CA PHE A 100 -13.22 -6.17 -7.43
C PHE A 100 -12.02 -5.37 -6.91
N MET A 101 -11.90 -5.17 -5.61
CA MET A 101 -10.85 -4.33 -5.01
C MET A 101 -9.51 -5.05 -4.80
N SER A 102 -9.39 -6.34 -5.13
CA SER A 102 -8.14 -7.11 -5.02
C SER A 102 -7.63 -7.67 -6.34
N ASN A 103 -8.32 -7.41 -7.47
CA ASN A 103 -7.93 -7.90 -8.78
C ASN A 103 -8.04 -6.79 -9.83
N LYS A 104 -6.92 -6.42 -10.44
CA LYS A 104 -6.83 -5.30 -11.39
C LYS A 104 -7.71 -5.50 -12.63
N VAL A 105 -7.76 -6.70 -13.19
CA VAL A 105 -8.60 -7.00 -14.36
C VAL A 105 -10.08 -6.86 -14.02
N GLN A 106 -10.50 -7.38 -12.87
CA GLN A 106 -11.87 -7.26 -12.40
C GLN A 106 -12.24 -5.79 -12.12
N PHE A 107 -11.31 -5.05 -11.53
CA PHE A 107 -11.51 -3.63 -11.26
C PHE A 107 -11.63 -2.82 -12.56
N ARG A 108 -10.79 -3.06 -13.56
CA ARG A 108 -10.91 -2.40 -14.89
C ARG A 108 -12.24 -2.73 -15.58
N SER A 109 -12.64 -4.01 -15.57
CA SER A 109 -13.94 -4.44 -16.12
C SER A 109 -15.10 -3.78 -15.40
N PHE A 110 -15.02 -3.65 -14.08
CA PHE A 110 -15.99 -2.93 -13.26
C PHE A 110 -16.04 -1.42 -13.64
N GLN A 111 -14.89 -0.75 -13.81
CA GLN A 111 -14.83 0.65 -14.22
C GLN A 111 -15.49 0.84 -15.59
N GLN A 112 -15.16 0.02 -16.59
CA GLN A 112 -15.77 0.09 -17.94
C GLN A 112 -17.29 -0.13 -17.89
N LYS A 113 -17.75 -1.16 -17.19
CA LYS A 113 -19.18 -1.48 -17.06
C LYS A 113 -19.98 -0.31 -16.46
N ASN A 114 -19.38 0.41 -15.51
CA ASN A 114 -20.02 1.49 -14.79
C ASN A 114 -19.68 2.89 -15.37
N ARG A 115 -19.00 2.96 -16.53
CA ARG A 115 -18.61 4.21 -17.20
C ARG A 115 -17.75 5.12 -16.32
N LEU A 116 -16.96 4.54 -15.44
CA LEU A 116 -15.91 5.27 -14.72
C LEU A 116 -14.67 5.41 -15.61
N GLU A 117 -13.89 6.46 -15.40
CA GLU A 117 -12.62 6.61 -16.12
C GLU A 117 -11.70 5.42 -15.87
N CYS A 118 -11.15 4.88 -16.96
CA CYS A 118 -10.37 3.66 -16.95
C CYS A 118 -9.37 3.72 -18.12
N PRO A 119 -8.09 3.31 -17.92
CA PRO A 119 -7.17 3.14 -19.04
C PRO A 119 -7.71 2.05 -19.97
N LYS A 120 -7.42 2.13 -21.26
CA LYS A 120 -7.62 0.99 -22.13
C LYS A 120 -6.72 -0.14 -21.65
N PHE A 121 -7.24 -1.35 -21.63
CA PHE A 121 -6.50 -2.51 -21.14
C PHE A 121 -6.89 -3.78 -21.86
N ILE A 122 -5.97 -4.73 -21.80
CA ILE A 122 -6.18 -6.14 -22.14
C ILE A 122 -5.65 -7.01 -21.00
N HIS A 123 -5.95 -8.29 -21.03
CA HIS A 123 -5.38 -9.26 -20.12
C HIS A 123 -5.16 -10.59 -20.81
N SER A 124 -4.17 -11.34 -20.33
CA SER A 124 -3.84 -12.65 -20.84
C SER A 124 -3.06 -13.47 -19.82
N ASP A 125 -3.10 -14.78 -19.93
CA ASP A 125 -2.29 -15.76 -19.23
C ASP A 125 -1.10 -16.26 -20.08
N THR A 126 -1.08 -15.95 -21.39
CA THR A 126 0.01 -16.30 -22.30
C THR A 126 0.55 -15.06 -23.01
N PHE A 127 1.83 -15.07 -23.36
CA PHE A 127 2.43 -13.94 -24.06
C PHE A 127 1.95 -13.82 -25.51
N ASP A 128 1.73 -14.94 -26.18
CA ASP A 128 1.33 -14.92 -27.60
C ASP A 128 -0.05 -14.27 -27.78
N ASP A 129 -1.03 -14.64 -26.94
CA ASP A 129 -2.33 -13.98 -26.90
C ASP A 129 -2.23 -12.50 -26.48
N ALA A 130 -1.37 -12.19 -25.49
CA ALA A 130 -1.10 -10.82 -25.08
C ALA A 130 -0.52 -10.00 -26.24
N TRP A 131 0.44 -10.56 -27.00
CA TRP A 131 1.11 -9.87 -28.12
C TRP A 131 0.12 -9.49 -29.23
N GLU A 132 -0.81 -10.37 -29.55
CA GLU A 132 -1.86 -10.08 -30.54
C GLU A 132 -2.79 -8.95 -30.04
N LYS A 133 -3.27 -9.03 -28.81
CA LYS A 133 -4.22 -8.08 -28.21
C LYS A 133 -3.63 -6.71 -27.96
N LEU A 134 -2.38 -6.61 -27.52
CA LEU A 134 -1.74 -5.32 -27.19
C LEU A 134 -1.53 -4.41 -28.41
N GLN A 135 -1.69 -4.92 -29.64
CA GLN A 135 -1.66 -4.11 -30.86
C GLN A 135 -2.76 -3.04 -30.88
N THR A 136 -3.81 -3.23 -30.11
CA THR A 136 -4.95 -2.30 -30.00
C THR A 136 -4.74 -1.15 -29.00
N LEU A 137 -3.65 -1.21 -28.23
CA LEU A 137 -3.33 -0.24 -27.18
C LEU A 137 -2.30 0.78 -27.68
N SER A 138 -2.30 1.98 -27.11
CA SER A 138 -1.31 3.03 -27.34
C SER A 138 -0.13 2.91 -26.37
N MET A 139 1.08 3.20 -26.87
CA MET A 139 2.28 3.27 -26.03
C MET A 139 2.31 4.57 -25.19
N PRO A 140 2.97 4.57 -24.04
CA PRO A 140 3.63 3.47 -23.33
C PRO A 140 2.64 2.49 -22.69
N LEU A 141 3.07 1.26 -22.44
CA LEU A 141 2.25 0.22 -21.82
C LEU A 141 2.75 -0.14 -20.41
N MET A 142 1.78 -0.41 -19.52
CA MET A 142 2.02 -0.89 -18.17
C MET A 142 1.63 -2.36 -18.09
N PHE A 143 2.60 -3.22 -17.78
CA PHE A 143 2.39 -4.63 -17.49
C PHE A 143 2.29 -4.83 -15.98
N LYS A 144 1.23 -5.48 -15.51
CA LYS A 144 0.95 -5.63 -14.07
C LYS A 144 0.40 -7.02 -13.77
N PRO A 145 0.83 -7.67 -12.68
CA PRO A 145 0.14 -8.85 -12.19
C PRO A 145 -1.30 -8.48 -11.81
N SER A 146 -2.27 -9.32 -12.16
CA SER A 146 -3.70 -9.01 -11.90
C SER A 146 -4.04 -8.95 -10.41
N ASP A 147 -3.37 -9.73 -9.57
CA ASP A 147 -3.73 -10.03 -8.18
C ASP A 147 -2.54 -9.93 -7.19
N SER A 148 -1.56 -9.10 -7.51
CA SER A 148 -0.44 -8.74 -6.65
C SER A 148 -0.55 -7.30 -6.15
N SER A 149 0.19 -6.96 -5.09
CA SER A 149 0.23 -5.64 -4.48
C SER A 149 1.67 -5.18 -4.20
N GLY A 150 1.84 -3.91 -3.81
CA GLY A 150 3.11 -3.37 -3.41
C GLY A 150 4.11 -3.20 -4.55
N SER A 151 3.64 -2.87 -5.73
CA SER A 151 4.43 -2.60 -6.95
C SER A 151 5.23 -3.80 -7.48
N ARG A 152 4.99 -5.03 -6.97
CA ARG A 152 5.67 -6.24 -7.46
C ARG A 152 5.29 -6.52 -8.91
N GLY A 153 6.30 -6.74 -9.74
CA GLY A 153 6.11 -7.13 -11.13
C GLY A 153 5.46 -6.06 -12.03
N ILE A 154 5.48 -4.77 -11.63
CA ILE A 154 5.03 -3.68 -12.48
C ILE A 154 6.17 -3.29 -13.41
N ASN A 155 5.87 -3.26 -14.72
CA ASN A 155 6.81 -2.87 -15.76
C ASN A 155 6.18 -1.85 -16.70
N ARG A 156 6.93 -0.82 -17.08
CA ARG A 156 6.58 0.12 -18.13
C ARG A 156 7.42 -0.17 -19.36
N VAL A 157 6.78 -0.22 -20.52
CA VAL A 157 7.42 -0.42 -21.81
C VAL A 157 7.10 0.78 -22.70
N GLU A 158 8.15 1.47 -23.16
CA GLU A 158 8.04 2.71 -23.93
C GLU A 158 7.75 2.45 -25.42
N GLU A 159 8.27 1.35 -25.94
CA GLU A 159 8.22 1.04 -27.37
C GLU A 159 7.63 -0.36 -27.59
N ARG A 160 6.89 -0.54 -28.69
CA ARG A 160 6.27 -1.82 -29.03
C ARG A 160 7.29 -2.76 -29.66
N ASP A 161 8.21 -3.20 -28.83
CA ASP A 161 9.22 -4.22 -29.16
C ASP A 161 8.81 -5.57 -28.59
N TYR A 162 8.92 -6.63 -29.41
CA TYR A 162 8.51 -7.99 -29.03
C TYR A 162 9.27 -8.50 -27.81
N SER A 163 10.60 -8.29 -27.78
CA SER A 163 11.46 -8.80 -26.71
C SER A 163 11.25 -8.06 -25.41
N LEU A 164 11.10 -6.72 -25.46
CA LEU A 164 10.81 -5.89 -24.28
C LEU A 164 9.44 -6.23 -23.69
N CYS A 165 8.40 -6.34 -24.53
CA CYS A 165 7.07 -6.72 -24.09
C CYS A 165 7.03 -8.13 -23.50
N LYS A 166 7.76 -9.08 -24.12
CA LYS A 166 7.87 -10.46 -23.62
C LYS A 166 8.55 -10.51 -22.25
N LYS A 167 9.64 -9.77 -22.06
CA LYS A 167 10.33 -9.66 -20.77
C LYS A 167 9.41 -9.05 -19.71
N ALA A 168 8.71 -7.97 -20.02
CA ALA A 168 7.78 -7.31 -19.12
C ALA A 168 6.61 -8.22 -18.73
N PHE A 169 6.04 -8.96 -19.70
CA PHE A 169 4.96 -9.93 -19.45
C PHE A 169 5.38 -11.01 -18.47
N TRP A 170 6.51 -11.68 -18.73
CA TRP A 170 6.97 -12.77 -17.87
C TRP A 170 7.42 -12.28 -16.49
N ASN A 171 8.01 -11.09 -16.40
CA ASN A 171 8.28 -10.48 -15.09
C ASN A 171 6.98 -10.24 -14.31
N SER A 172 5.93 -9.71 -14.94
CA SER A 172 4.64 -9.54 -14.27
C SER A 172 3.99 -10.89 -13.93
N HIS A 173 4.09 -11.87 -14.83
CA HIS A 173 3.53 -13.20 -14.66
C HIS A 173 4.11 -13.95 -13.44
N MET A 174 5.39 -13.76 -13.12
CA MET A 174 6.02 -14.38 -11.94
C MET A 174 5.39 -13.96 -10.62
N TYR A 175 4.71 -12.79 -10.57
CA TYR A 175 4.12 -12.25 -9.35
C TYR A 175 2.60 -12.43 -9.26
N THR A 176 1.94 -12.99 -10.28
CA THR A 176 0.50 -13.29 -10.22
C THR A 176 0.25 -14.67 -9.62
N ARG A 177 -0.85 -14.83 -8.90
CA ARG A 177 -1.36 -16.13 -8.40
C ARG A 177 -2.30 -16.79 -9.38
N SER A 178 -3.03 -15.98 -10.16
CA SER A 178 -3.98 -16.47 -11.18
C SER A 178 -3.33 -16.79 -12.51
N GLY A 179 -2.05 -16.47 -12.72
CA GLY A 179 -1.38 -16.56 -14.02
C GLY A 179 -1.77 -15.43 -15.00
N ILE A 180 -2.62 -14.47 -14.61
CA ILE A 180 -3.13 -13.44 -15.50
C ILE A 180 -2.32 -12.14 -15.35
N VAL A 181 -1.85 -11.61 -16.47
CA VAL A 181 -1.22 -10.29 -16.58
C VAL A 181 -2.22 -9.28 -17.13
N CYS A 182 -2.38 -8.16 -16.46
CA CYS A 182 -3.12 -6.99 -16.93
C CYS A 182 -2.14 -6.06 -17.66
N ILE A 183 -2.45 -5.69 -18.90
CA ILE A 183 -1.65 -4.77 -19.72
C ILE A 183 -2.54 -3.56 -20.04
N GLU A 184 -2.10 -2.37 -19.68
CA GLU A 184 -2.89 -1.15 -19.82
C GLU A 184 -2.07 0.00 -20.39
N GLU A 185 -2.75 0.95 -21.07
CA GLU A 185 -2.14 2.20 -21.49
C GLU A 185 -1.66 2.99 -20.27
N HIS A 186 -0.47 3.57 -20.33
CA HIS A 186 0.01 4.46 -19.29
C HIS A 186 -0.81 5.76 -19.26
N ILE A 187 -1.12 6.22 -18.06
CA ILE A 187 -1.79 7.51 -17.86
C ILE A 187 -0.76 8.50 -17.31
N ASP A 188 -0.50 9.57 -18.05
CA ASP A 188 0.32 10.67 -17.57
C ASP A 188 -0.47 11.55 -16.61
N GLY A 189 0.16 11.99 -15.53
CA GLY A 189 -0.48 12.86 -14.56
C GLY A 189 0.24 12.91 -13.21
N ILE A 190 -0.44 13.49 -12.24
CA ILE A 190 0.02 13.52 -10.84
C ILE A 190 -0.59 12.32 -10.12
N GLU A 191 0.26 11.43 -9.62
CA GLU A 191 -0.21 10.33 -8.80
C GLU A 191 -0.46 10.79 -7.37
N VAL A 192 -1.68 10.58 -6.90
CA VAL A 192 -2.08 10.80 -5.51
C VAL A 192 -2.60 9.50 -4.93
N GLY A 193 -2.46 9.35 -3.62
CA GLY A 193 -3.03 8.23 -2.90
C GLY A 193 -3.79 8.72 -1.67
N GLY A 194 -4.32 7.79 -0.89
CA GLY A 194 -4.95 8.20 0.36
C GLY A 194 -5.81 7.13 1.01
N ASP A 195 -6.38 7.52 2.13
CA ASP A 195 -7.34 6.71 2.86
C ASP A 195 -8.68 7.44 3.01
N GLY A 196 -9.76 6.73 2.72
CA GLY A 196 -11.11 7.11 3.04
C GLY A 196 -11.72 6.19 4.10
N PHE A 197 -12.91 6.55 4.56
CA PHE A 197 -13.70 5.71 5.44
C PHE A 197 -15.17 5.76 5.07
N MET A 198 -15.74 4.61 4.75
CA MET A 198 -17.17 4.44 4.48
C MET A 198 -17.91 4.15 5.78
N SER A 199 -19.06 4.78 5.98
CA SER A 199 -19.96 4.49 7.09
C SER A 199 -21.40 4.64 6.63
N ASN A 200 -22.21 3.59 6.74
CA ASN A 200 -23.59 3.54 6.31
C ASN A 200 -23.81 4.00 4.86
N GLY A 201 -22.92 3.57 3.94
CA GLY A 201 -22.99 3.90 2.53
C GLY A 201 -22.49 5.30 2.15
N GLU A 202 -21.98 6.08 3.11
CA GLU A 202 -21.44 7.41 2.87
C GLU A 202 -19.93 7.44 3.10
N LEU A 203 -19.18 8.17 2.25
CA LEU A 203 -17.77 8.45 2.45
C LEU A 203 -17.63 9.58 3.48
N VAL A 204 -17.56 9.19 4.77
CA VAL A 204 -17.56 10.15 5.88
C VAL A 204 -16.20 10.81 6.12
N PHE A 205 -15.14 10.18 5.65
CA PHE A 205 -13.78 10.70 5.73
C PHE A 205 -13.02 10.39 4.43
N CYS A 206 -12.18 11.33 3.97
CA CYS A 206 -11.27 11.11 2.84
C CYS A 206 -10.08 12.05 2.94
N SER A 207 -8.90 11.49 3.07
CA SER A 207 -7.61 12.19 3.07
C SER A 207 -6.85 11.85 1.79
N ILE A 208 -6.44 12.86 1.04
CA ILE A 208 -5.71 12.72 -0.22
C ILE A 208 -4.28 13.16 0.00
N THR A 209 -3.33 12.25 -0.16
CA THR A 209 -1.89 12.53 -0.02
C THR A 209 -1.25 12.78 -1.37
N GLN A 210 -0.32 13.72 -1.44
CA GLN A 210 0.67 13.75 -2.50
C GLN A 210 1.52 12.51 -2.38
N LYS A 211 1.66 11.73 -3.48
CA LYS A 211 2.45 10.49 -3.50
C LYS A 211 3.75 10.74 -4.25
N PHE A 212 4.85 10.32 -3.67
CA PHE A 212 6.16 10.33 -4.31
C PHE A 212 6.53 8.91 -4.68
N VAL A 213 6.92 8.70 -5.93
CA VAL A 213 7.25 7.38 -6.47
C VAL A 213 8.63 7.40 -7.13
N ARG A 214 9.32 6.27 -7.06
CA ARG A 214 10.53 5.99 -7.82
C ARG A 214 10.37 4.62 -8.47
N TRP A 215 10.47 4.54 -9.80
CA TRP A 215 10.28 3.28 -10.53
C TRP A 215 8.95 2.58 -10.18
N PHE A 216 7.85 3.34 -10.00
CA PHE A 216 6.52 2.88 -9.60
C PHE A 216 6.42 2.38 -8.14
N VAL A 217 7.49 2.45 -7.37
CA VAL A 217 7.48 2.12 -5.93
C VAL A 217 7.28 3.38 -5.13
N PRO A 218 6.29 3.44 -4.22
CA PRO A 218 6.12 4.57 -3.33
C PRO A 218 7.35 4.78 -2.46
N VAL A 219 7.88 6.00 -2.43
CA VAL A 219 9.00 6.42 -1.57
C VAL A 219 8.57 7.40 -0.49
N GLY A 220 7.34 7.91 -0.56
CA GLY A 220 6.80 8.79 0.46
C GLY A 220 5.42 9.34 0.14
N HIS A 221 4.83 9.97 1.14
CA HIS A 221 3.56 10.67 1.05
C HIS A 221 3.64 12.01 1.78
N ARG A 222 2.85 13.00 1.36
CA ARG A 222 2.73 14.30 2.02
C ARG A 222 1.28 14.77 2.11
N LEU A 223 0.95 15.40 3.20
CA LEU A 223 -0.29 16.15 3.41
C LEU A 223 0.03 17.63 3.70
N PRO A 224 -0.76 18.57 3.17
CA PRO A 224 -1.79 18.41 2.14
C PRO A 224 -1.19 18.08 0.76
N THR A 225 -2.02 17.55 -0.15
CA THR A 225 -1.65 17.37 -1.57
C THR A 225 -1.58 18.71 -2.30
N ASN A 226 -0.88 18.72 -3.45
CA ASN A 226 -0.76 19.91 -4.32
C ASN A 226 -1.81 19.99 -5.44
N ILE A 227 -2.67 18.96 -5.62
CA ILE A 227 -3.71 19.02 -6.65
C ILE A 227 -4.76 20.08 -6.30
N ALA A 228 -5.37 20.67 -7.34
CA ALA A 228 -6.38 21.71 -7.20
C ALA A 228 -7.57 21.25 -6.32
N MET A 229 -8.19 22.17 -5.62
CA MET A 229 -9.33 21.86 -4.74
C MET A 229 -10.50 21.23 -5.50
N GLU A 230 -10.73 21.67 -6.74
CA GLU A 230 -11.76 21.09 -7.62
C GLU A 230 -11.49 19.62 -7.93
N ASP A 231 -10.22 19.27 -8.19
CA ASP A 231 -9.81 17.90 -8.43
C ASP A 231 -9.93 17.05 -7.16
N GLN A 232 -9.63 17.63 -5.99
CA GLN A 232 -9.85 16.94 -4.71
C GLN A 232 -11.32 16.65 -4.45
N ILE A 233 -12.22 17.56 -4.78
CA ILE A 233 -13.68 17.37 -4.65
C ILE A 233 -14.13 16.24 -5.59
N ARG A 234 -13.79 16.34 -6.88
CA ARG A 234 -14.14 15.32 -7.88
C ARG A 234 -13.59 13.94 -7.53
N LEU A 235 -12.36 13.87 -7.03
CA LEU A 235 -11.76 12.63 -6.59
C LEU A 235 -12.57 11.98 -5.45
N ARG A 236 -12.95 12.77 -4.43
CA ARG A 236 -13.79 12.26 -3.33
C ARG A 236 -15.12 11.73 -3.82
N GLU A 237 -15.75 12.43 -4.74
CA GLU A 237 -17.03 12.01 -5.37
C GLU A 237 -16.86 10.71 -6.15
N GLN A 238 -15.77 10.55 -6.90
CA GLN A 238 -15.48 9.32 -7.64
C GLN A 238 -15.20 8.13 -6.71
N ILE A 239 -14.42 8.31 -5.63
CA ILE A 239 -14.19 7.26 -4.63
C ILE A 239 -15.52 6.86 -3.96
N ALA A 240 -16.34 7.84 -3.56
CA ALA A 240 -17.66 7.57 -2.98
C ALA A 240 -18.56 6.81 -3.96
N THR A 241 -18.58 7.22 -5.22
CA THR A 241 -19.36 6.57 -6.27
C THR A 241 -18.89 5.13 -6.52
N ALA A 242 -17.58 4.92 -6.64
CA ALA A 242 -17.01 3.59 -6.82
C ALA A 242 -17.35 2.66 -5.64
N CYS A 243 -17.23 3.14 -4.39
CA CYS A 243 -17.62 2.38 -3.21
C CYS A 243 -19.11 2.01 -3.23
N LYS A 244 -20.00 2.93 -3.56
CA LYS A 244 -21.45 2.66 -3.68
C LYS A 244 -21.75 1.62 -4.76
N LEU A 245 -21.10 1.71 -5.90
CA LEU A 245 -21.30 0.79 -7.03
C LEU A 245 -20.82 -0.64 -6.75
N VAL A 246 -19.82 -0.84 -5.87
CA VAL A 246 -19.39 -2.17 -5.41
C VAL A 246 -20.06 -2.62 -4.12
N ASP A 247 -21.07 -1.87 -3.64
CA ASP A 247 -21.79 -2.12 -2.38
C ASP A 247 -20.85 -2.17 -1.15
N TYR A 248 -19.84 -1.30 -1.12
CA TYR A 248 -18.94 -1.17 0.01
C TYR A 248 -19.43 -0.06 0.95
N ASN A 249 -20.18 -0.44 1.96
CA ASN A 249 -20.95 0.48 2.81
C ASN A 249 -20.24 0.87 4.11
N ASN A 250 -19.30 0.04 4.62
CA ASN A 250 -18.66 0.26 5.91
C ASN A 250 -17.21 -0.22 5.89
N GLY A 251 -16.31 0.63 6.35
CA GLY A 251 -14.89 0.30 6.49
C GLY A 251 -13.93 1.26 5.81
N PRO A 252 -12.63 1.05 6.01
CA PRO A 252 -11.59 1.86 5.39
C PRO A 252 -11.45 1.55 3.91
N VAL A 253 -11.18 2.55 3.10
CA VAL A 253 -10.82 2.40 1.68
C VAL A 253 -9.52 3.10 1.41
N ASN A 254 -8.52 2.36 0.93
CA ASN A 254 -7.29 2.92 0.39
C ASN A 254 -7.44 3.07 -1.13
N PHE A 255 -6.80 4.07 -1.71
CA PHE A 255 -6.87 4.31 -3.15
C PHE A 255 -5.58 4.92 -3.69
N ASP A 256 -5.29 4.61 -4.94
CA ASP A 256 -4.31 5.28 -5.80
C ASP A 256 -5.03 5.83 -7.03
N VAL A 257 -4.77 7.10 -7.35
CA VAL A 257 -5.48 7.86 -8.40
C VAL A 257 -4.50 8.66 -9.22
N MET A 258 -4.68 8.64 -10.53
CA MET A 258 -3.99 9.54 -11.45
C MET A 258 -4.87 10.74 -11.77
N VAL A 259 -4.34 11.95 -11.53
CA VAL A 259 -4.98 13.23 -11.85
C VAL A 259 -4.29 13.85 -13.04
N SER A 260 -4.99 13.99 -14.16
CA SER A 260 -4.43 14.50 -15.42
C SER A 260 -5.42 15.43 -16.11
N ARG A 261 -5.05 16.70 -16.27
CA ARG A 261 -5.80 17.70 -17.06
C ARG A 261 -7.33 17.68 -16.83
N GLY A 262 -7.74 17.53 -15.58
CA GLY A 262 -9.14 17.45 -15.20
C GLY A 262 -9.77 16.05 -15.27
N HIS A 263 -9.02 15.03 -15.65
CA HIS A 263 -9.41 13.64 -15.57
C HIS A 263 -8.95 13.02 -14.25
N ILE A 264 -9.81 12.22 -13.65
CA ILE A 264 -9.56 11.53 -12.39
C ILE A 264 -9.70 10.04 -12.65
N THR A 265 -8.59 9.34 -12.75
CA THR A 265 -8.60 7.89 -13.01
C THR A 265 -8.16 7.11 -11.77
N ILE A 266 -9.05 6.32 -11.22
CA ILE A 266 -8.73 5.43 -10.09
C ILE A 266 -7.87 4.27 -10.62
N ILE A 267 -6.63 4.21 -10.15
CA ILE A 267 -5.68 3.17 -10.55
C ILE A 267 -5.90 1.90 -9.73
N GLU A 268 -6.13 2.03 -8.44
CA GLU A 268 -6.36 0.92 -7.52
C GLU A 268 -7.21 1.37 -6.34
N MET A 269 -8.05 0.47 -5.85
CA MET A 269 -8.77 0.63 -4.58
C MET A 269 -8.63 -0.65 -3.77
N GLY A 270 -8.55 -0.51 -2.45
CA GLY A 270 -8.53 -1.64 -1.52
C GLY A 270 -9.49 -1.45 -0.36
N ALA A 271 -10.26 -2.47 -0.01
CA ALA A 271 -11.18 -2.47 1.14
C ALA A 271 -10.41 -2.63 2.46
N ARG A 272 -9.43 -1.79 2.66
CA ARG A 272 -8.53 -1.75 3.83
C ARG A 272 -7.86 -0.38 3.93
N SER A 273 -7.26 -0.03 5.07
CA SER A 273 -6.44 1.19 5.20
C SER A 273 -5.05 1.01 4.57
N GLY A 274 -4.43 2.13 4.18
CA GLY A 274 -3.14 2.18 3.54
C GLY A 274 -1.98 1.75 4.43
N GLY A 275 -0.88 1.35 3.79
CA GLY A 275 0.44 1.17 4.39
C GLY A 275 1.26 2.47 4.41
N ASN A 276 2.59 2.31 4.42
CA ASN A 276 3.54 3.39 4.15
C ASN A 276 3.40 4.62 5.09
N GLY A 277 2.87 4.41 6.30
CA GLY A 277 2.68 5.46 7.28
C GLY A 277 1.44 6.35 7.06
N ILE A 278 0.59 6.08 6.05
CA ILE A 278 -0.58 6.92 5.73
C ILE A 278 -1.50 7.11 6.94
N ALA A 279 -1.82 6.04 7.66
CA ALA A 279 -2.69 6.12 8.84
C ALA A 279 -2.09 7.02 9.95
N SER A 280 -0.76 7.00 10.14
CA SER A 280 -0.05 7.89 11.07
C SER A 280 -0.10 9.35 10.61
N LEU A 281 0.10 9.60 9.30
CA LEU A 281 -0.04 10.93 8.71
C LEU A 281 -1.45 11.49 8.91
N VAL A 282 -2.47 10.69 8.57
CA VAL A 282 -3.88 11.07 8.70
C VAL A 282 -4.21 11.44 10.14
N LYS A 283 -3.79 10.61 11.09
CA LYS A 283 -3.99 10.88 12.51
C LYS A 283 -3.31 12.17 12.97
N HIS A 284 -2.06 12.40 12.56
CA HIS A 284 -1.33 13.62 12.89
C HIS A 284 -1.96 14.86 12.27
N ALA A 285 -2.31 14.79 10.98
CA ALA A 285 -2.83 15.91 10.21
C ALA A 285 -4.26 16.31 10.60
N THR A 286 -5.12 15.35 10.89
CA THR A 286 -6.58 15.54 11.02
C THR A 286 -7.14 15.17 12.38
N GLY A 287 -6.43 14.35 13.16
CA GLY A 287 -6.93 13.74 14.40
C GLY A 287 -7.75 12.47 14.18
N PHE A 288 -8.01 12.02 12.93
CA PHE A 288 -8.76 10.81 12.64
C PHE A 288 -7.87 9.56 12.76
N ASP A 289 -8.16 8.71 13.75
CA ASP A 289 -7.42 7.45 13.95
C ASP A 289 -8.06 6.35 13.09
N VAL A 290 -7.54 6.19 11.84
CA VAL A 290 -8.04 5.21 10.87
C VAL A 290 -8.00 3.79 11.42
N HIS A 291 -6.93 3.41 12.15
CA HIS A 291 -6.80 2.08 12.73
C HIS A 291 -7.86 1.83 13.82
N LEU A 292 -8.13 2.82 14.68
CA LEU A 292 -9.18 2.72 15.69
C LEU A 292 -10.56 2.62 15.04
N ALA A 293 -10.82 3.43 14.02
CA ALA A 293 -12.09 3.38 13.28
C ALA A 293 -12.28 2.02 12.60
N THR A 294 -11.22 1.47 11.98
CA THR A 294 -11.21 0.13 11.35
C THR A 294 -11.51 -0.97 12.37
N LEU A 295 -10.83 -0.94 13.51
CA LEU A 295 -11.06 -1.90 14.61
C LEU A 295 -12.50 -1.83 15.11
N ARG A 296 -13.02 -0.63 15.38
CA ARG A 296 -14.40 -0.45 15.85
C ARG A 296 -15.42 -0.91 14.82
N ASN A 297 -15.19 -0.58 13.54
CA ASN A 297 -16.06 -1.04 12.46
C ASN A 297 -16.12 -2.57 12.39
N SER A 298 -14.98 -3.27 12.50
CA SER A 298 -14.94 -4.74 12.48
C SER A 298 -15.63 -5.39 13.69
N LEU A 299 -15.86 -4.63 14.76
CA LEU A 299 -16.57 -5.04 15.97
C LEU A 299 -18.04 -4.56 16.00
N ALA A 300 -18.56 -4.01 14.91
CA ALA A 300 -19.90 -3.37 14.83
C ALA A 300 -20.08 -2.24 15.88
N MET A 301 -19.01 -1.54 16.23
CA MET A 301 -19.01 -0.42 17.17
C MET A 301 -18.98 0.93 16.43
N PRO A 302 -19.49 2.02 17.03
CA PRO A 302 -19.37 3.36 16.45
C PRO A 302 -17.89 3.72 16.20
N ILE A 303 -17.59 4.20 15.00
CA ILE A 303 -16.20 4.51 14.55
C ILE A 303 -15.56 5.69 15.30
N GLY A 304 -16.34 6.43 16.08
CA GLY A 304 -15.91 7.62 16.80
C GLY A 304 -16.16 8.90 16.03
N LYS A 305 -15.60 10.01 16.53
CA LYS A 305 -15.78 11.32 15.92
C LYS A 305 -14.96 11.41 14.62
N VAL A 306 -15.64 11.71 13.53
CA VAL A 306 -15.02 12.04 12.24
C VAL A 306 -14.72 13.54 12.22
N PRO A 307 -13.47 13.97 11.96
CA PRO A 307 -13.13 15.38 11.86
C PRO A 307 -13.77 16.03 10.63
N ASP A 308 -14.04 17.31 10.71
CA ASP A 308 -14.45 18.09 9.54
C ASP A 308 -13.28 18.19 8.55
N CYS A 309 -13.41 17.57 7.40
CA CYS A 309 -12.39 17.57 6.33
C CYS A 309 -12.15 18.98 5.70
N LYS A 310 -12.98 19.98 6.03
CA LYS A 310 -12.81 21.38 5.60
C LYS A 310 -11.84 22.17 6.50
N LYS A 311 -11.45 21.63 7.64
CA LYS A 311 -10.50 22.29 8.55
C LYS A 311 -9.07 22.17 8.05
N THR A 312 -8.23 23.14 8.41
CA THR A 312 -6.82 23.18 8.07
C THR A 312 -6.12 21.88 8.47
N ILE A 313 -5.55 21.20 7.50
CA ILE A 313 -4.74 20.01 7.70
C ILE A 313 -3.35 20.44 8.16
N ARG A 314 -2.84 19.83 9.23
CA ARG A 314 -1.45 20.05 9.65
C ARG A 314 -0.53 19.39 8.62
N GLY A 315 0.44 20.15 8.13
CA GLY A 315 1.41 19.65 7.17
C GLY A 315 2.28 18.54 7.76
N CYS A 316 2.38 17.44 7.05
CA CYS A 316 3.20 16.29 7.44
C CYS A 316 3.56 15.41 6.24
N GLY A 317 4.62 14.61 6.40
CA GLY A 317 5.07 13.68 5.38
C GLY A 317 5.52 12.35 5.94
N SER A 318 5.57 11.34 5.08
CA SER A 318 6.24 10.08 5.35
C SER A 318 7.36 9.85 4.33
N MET A 319 8.41 9.19 4.78
CA MET A 319 9.48 8.68 3.95
C MET A 319 9.54 7.17 4.13
N ILE A 320 9.50 6.45 3.02
CA ILE A 320 9.64 4.99 2.98
C ILE A 320 11.12 4.71 2.73
N LEU A 321 11.72 3.98 3.65
CA LEU A 321 13.13 3.70 3.63
C LEU A 321 13.42 2.44 2.83
N GLY A 322 14.42 2.52 1.98
CA GLY A 322 14.91 1.38 1.21
C GLY A 322 16.36 1.59 0.80
N ILE A 323 17.02 0.54 0.37
CA ILE A 323 18.44 0.52 0.03
C ILE A 323 18.61 0.01 -1.40
N SER A 324 19.64 0.48 -2.10
CA SER A 324 19.91 0.07 -3.51
C SER A 324 20.70 -1.21 -3.63
N GLN A 325 21.34 -1.68 -2.55
CA GLN A 325 22.26 -2.81 -2.55
C GLN A 325 21.73 -3.95 -1.68
N ASN A 326 22.11 -5.18 -2.00
CA ASN A 326 21.92 -6.30 -1.09
C ASN A 326 23.10 -6.40 -0.11
N GLY A 327 22.86 -6.93 1.07
CA GLY A 327 23.89 -7.12 2.07
C GLY A 327 23.32 -7.43 3.44
N ILE A 328 24.18 -7.45 4.45
CA ILE A 328 23.78 -7.60 5.84
C ILE A 328 23.80 -6.22 6.49
N LEU A 329 22.73 -5.84 7.16
CA LEU A 329 22.65 -4.59 7.89
C LEU A 329 23.57 -4.64 9.13
N GLU A 330 24.66 -3.87 9.10
CA GLU A 330 25.60 -3.81 10.21
C GLU A 330 25.17 -2.80 11.27
N THR A 331 24.83 -1.59 10.82
CA THR A 331 24.38 -0.51 11.71
C THR A 331 23.27 0.32 11.06
N MET A 332 22.38 0.83 11.89
CA MET A 332 21.37 1.82 11.55
C MET A 332 21.00 2.60 12.80
N SER A 333 20.80 3.90 12.69
CA SER A 333 20.32 4.72 13.81
C SER A 333 18.97 4.22 14.31
N SER A 334 18.80 4.20 15.62
CA SER A 334 17.53 3.83 16.25
C SER A 334 16.45 4.91 16.03
N ALA A 335 15.19 4.53 16.21
CA ALA A 335 14.07 5.47 16.16
C ALA A 335 14.19 6.59 17.22
N GLN A 336 14.80 6.30 18.37
CA GLN A 336 15.00 7.28 19.45
C GLN A 336 16.07 8.30 19.08
N GLU A 337 17.21 7.87 18.52
CA GLU A 337 18.26 8.73 18.04
C GLU A 337 17.75 9.66 16.93
N LEU A 338 17.02 9.10 15.94
CA LEU A 338 16.49 9.88 14.84
C LEU A 338 15.49 10.97 15.32
N LYS A 339 14.61 10.64 16.26
CA LYS A 339 13.67 11.60 16.88
C LYS A 339 14.38 12.67 17.71
N ALA A 340 15.49 12.32 18.37
CA ALA A 340 16.27 13.28 19.15
C ALA A 340 17.01 14.28 18.24
N GLU A 341 17.50 13.83 17.08
CA GLU A 341 18.25 14.67 16.15
C GLU A 341 17.37 15.48 15.20
N ILE A 342 16.15 14.99 14.90
CA ILE A 342 15.20 15.63 13.98
C ILE A 342 13.87 15.83 14.71
N PRO A 343 13.64 16.96 15.38
CA PRO A 343 12.45 17.23 16.20
C PRO A 343 11.12 17.14 15.43
N GLN A 344 11.14 17.29 14.10
CA GLN A 344 9.98 17.16 13.23
C GLN A 344 9.48 15.69 13.14
N VAL A 345 10.34 14.70 13.40
CA VAL A 345 10.00 13.29 13.32
C VAL A 345 9.15 12.91 14.52
N PHE A 346 7.90 12.50 14.28
CA PHE A 346 6.97 12.08 15.34
C PHE A 346 6.79 10.56 15.42
N ASP A 347 7.05 9.79 14.33
CA ASP A 347 6.99 8.34 14.37
C ASP A 347 8.03 7.69 13.44
N CYS A 348 8.58 6.56 13.87
CA CYS A 348 9.51 5.72 13.11
C CYS A 348 9.13 4.25 13.30
N ASN A 349 8.96 3.54 12.21
CA ASN A 349 8.65 2.12 12.21
C ASN A 349 9.66 1.38 11.32
N PHE A 350 10.69 0.81 11.94
CA PHE A 350 11.69 0.00 11.23
C PHE A 350 11.26 -1.46 11.15
N SER A 351 11.46 -2.06 9.98
CA SER A 351 11.11 -3.45 9.67
C SER A 351 12.28 -4.41 9.77
N VAL A 352 13.47 -3.88 10.02
CA VAL A 352 14.73 -4.63 10.03
C VAL A 352 15.54 -4.33 11.30
N SER A 353 16.45 -5.24 11.61
CA SER A 353 17.40 -5.15 12.72
C SER A 353 18.82 -5.41 12.21
N CYS A 354 19.84 -4.97 12.97
CA CYS A 354 21.22 -5.34 12.68
C CYS A 354 21.38 -6.86 12.63
N GLY A 355 22.05 -7.34 11.59
CA GLY A 355 22.20 -8.76 11.27
C GLY A 355 21.23 -9.27 10.19
N ASP A 356 20.16 -8.55 9.87
CA ASP A 356 19.21 -8.95 8.82
C ASP A 356 19.82 -8.79 7.42
N ILE A 357 19.44 -9.71 6.52
CA ILE A 357 19.74 -9.61 5.10
C ILE A 357 18.79 -8.58 4.48
N ILE A 358 19.36 -7.60 3.81
CA ILE A 358 18.63 -6.52 3.13
C ILE A 358 18.73 -6.73 1.63
N GLU A 359 17.59 -6.62 0.95
CA GLU A 359 17.48 -6.66 -0.49
C GLU A 359 17.26 -5.27 -1.09
N PRO A 360 17.63 -5.06 -2.37
CA PRO A 360 17.39 -3.79 -3.05
C PRO A 360 15.90 -3.40 -3.03
N PHE A 361 15.63 -2.11 -2.80
CA PHE A 361 14.27 -1.57 -2.72
C PHE A 361 13.67 -1.41 -4.12
N ILE A 362 13.18 -2.49 -4.69
CA ILE A 362 12.52 -2.56 -6.01
C ILE A 362 11.01 -2.79 -5.93
N HIS A 363 10.48 -3.08 -4.75
CA HIS A 363 9.05 -3.15 -4.45
C HIS A 363 8.82 -2.93 -2.95
N SER A 364 7.58 -2.67 -2.55
CA SER A 364 7.25 -2.33 -1.15
C SER A 364 7.58 -3.41 -0.12
N GLY A 365 7.81 -4.65 -0.54
CA GLY A 365 8.25 -5.74 0.36
C GLY A 365 9.71 -5.62 0.81
N ASN A 366 10.54 -4.87 0.09
CA ASN A 366 11.97 -4.66 0.42
C ASN A 366 12.20 -3.37 1.22
N GLN A 367 11.15 -2.73 1.72
CA GLN A 367 11.31 -1.56 2.59
C GLN A 367 11.95 -1.95 3.93
N ILE A 368 12.84 -1.12 4.44
CA ILE A 368 13.47 -1.29 5.75
C ILE A 368 12.78 -0.49 6.85
N GLY A 369 11.81 0.33 6.50
CA GLY A 369 11.01 1.09 7.45
C GLY A 369 10.30 2.29 6.87
N THR A 370 9.61 3.01 7.74
CA THR A 370 8.91 4.26 7.42
C THR A 370 9.15 5.27 8.53
N VAL A 371 9.47 6.50 8.15
CA VAL A 371 9.60 7.65 9.05
C VAL A 371 8.50 8.64 8.71
N THR A 372 7.80 9.16 9.73
CA THR A 372 6.77 10.19 9.57
C THR A 372 7.17 11.46 10.35
N PHE A 373 6.93 12.60 9.73
CA PHE A 373 7.41 13.89 10.24
C PHE A 373 6.46 15.04 9.88
N SER A 374 6.50 16.11 10.68
CA SER A 374 5.81 17.37 10.36
C SER A 374 6.62 18.14 9.31
N CYS A 375 5.93 18.69 8.29
CA CYS A 375 6.54 19.57 7.29
C CYS A 375 5.52 20.63 6.85
N LYS A 376 5.99 21.81 6.48
CA LYS A 376 5.13 22.93 6.08
C LYS A 376 4.67 22.81 4.63
N ASP A 377 5.59 22.53 3.74
CA ASP A 377 5.41 22.47 2.30
C ASP A 377 6.34 21.42 1.67
N GLU A 378 6.42 21.40 0.35
CA GLU A 378 7.21 20.44 -0.41
C GLU A 378 8.72 20.67 -0.27
N SER A 379 9.15 21.94 -0.15
CA SER A 379 10.56 22.28 0.08
C SER A 379 11.03 21.79 1.46
N ASP A 380 10.20 22.00 2.47
CA ASP A 380 10.47 21.53 3.84
C ASP A 380 10.46 19.98 3.90
N TYR A 381 9.53 19.33 3.17
CA TYR A 381 9.52 17.87 2.99
C TYR A 381 10.85 17.38 2.42
N ALA A 382 11.34 17.98 1.33
CA ALA A 382 12.61 17.59 0.70
C ALA A 382 13.82 17.80 1.62
N GLN A 383 13.84 18.88 2.39
CA GLN A 383 14.92 19.15 3.35
C GLN A 383 14.94 18.14 4.49
N ILE A 384 13.75 17.80 5.04
CA ILE A 384 13.64 16.84 6.14
C ILE A 384 14.00 15.43 5.67
N THR A 385 13.54 15.00 4.48
CA THR A 385 13.91 13.68 3.93
C THR A 385 15.42 13.56 3.71
N ALA A 386 16.07 14.57 3.16
CA ALA A 386 17.53 14.61 3.01
C ALA A 386 18.26 14.57 4.37
N CYS A 387 17.71 15.23 5.39
CA CYS A 387 18.25 15.16 6.74
C CYS A 387 18.10 13.74 7.34
N ILE A 388 16.94 13.09 7.14
CA ILE A 388 16.70 11.72 7.59
C ILE A 388 17.70 10.76 6.94
N GLU A 389 17.90 10.83 5.63
CA GLU A 389 18.88 10.00 4.90
C GLU A 389 20.28 10.12 5.50
N LYS A 390 20.73 11.38 5.72
CA LYS A 390 22.05 11.64 6.30
C LYS A 390 22.20 11.10 7.72
N LYS A 391 21.13 11.15 8.53
CA LYS A 391 21.15 10.82 9.95
C LYS A 391 20.90 9.34 10.26
N LEU A 392 20.33 8.61 9.32
CA LEU A 392 20.08 7.16 9.47
C LEU A 392 21.35 6.33 9.64
N SER A 393 22.52 6.82 9.20
CA SER A 393 23.84 6.18 9.40
C SER A 393 23.87 4.70 9.07
N ILE A 394 23.25 4.32 7.94
CA ILE A 394 23.14 2.92 7.52
C ILE A 394 24.48 2.42 6.99
N ARG A 395 24.93 1.27 7.51
CA ARG A 395 26.07 0.51 6.98
C ARG A 395 25.64 -0.89 6.62
N ILE A 396 26.10 -1.35 5.46
CA ILE A 396 25.80 -2.67 4.94
C ILE A 396 27.10 -3.34 4.53
N SER A 397 27.34 -4.57 4.97
CA SER A 397 28.40 -5.40 4.45
C SER A 397 27.92 -6.17 3.23
N THR A 398 28.81 -6.26 2.23
CA THR A 398 28.50 -7.00 0.99
C THR A 398 28.47 -8.50 1.28
N ILE A 399 27.40 -9.18 0.86
CA ILE A 399 27.38 -10.64 0.82
C ILE A 399 28.26 -11.05 -0.37
N LYS A 400 29.39 -11.67 -0.11
CA LYS A 400 30.17 -12.31 -1.18
C LYS A 400 29.39 -13.53 -1.66
N THR A 401 28.65 -13.38 -2.75
CA THR A 401 28.09 -14.51 -3.48
C THR A 401 29.23 -15.18 -4.25
N ASN A 402 29.40 -16.48 -4.04
CA ASN A 402 30.34 -17.30 -4.80
C ASN A 402 29.84 -17.66 -6.20
N ASP A 403 28.79 -16.99 -6.68
CA ASP A 403 28.18 -17.22 -8.00
C ASP A 403 28.44 -16.03 -8.92
N GLU A 404 28.77 -16.33 -10.17
CA GLU A 404 29.07 -15.41 -11.24
C GLU A 404 27.98 -14.34 -11.41
N PRO A 405 28.35 -13.09 -11.77
CA PRO A 405 27.37 -12.04 -11.93
C PRO A 405 26.43 -12.37 -13.10
N LEU A 406 25.14 -12.36 -12.86
CA LEU A 406 24.16 -12.16 -13.91
C LEU A 406 24.45 -10.80 -14.57
N SER A 407 25.39 -10.81 -15.48
CA SER A 407 25.73 -9.68 -16.34
C SER A 407 24.53 -9.40 -17.23
N ASN A 408 23.84 -8.32 -16.97
CA ASN A 408 23.18 -7.41 -17.89
C ASN A 408 22.00 -6.67 -17.22
N ILE A 409 22.35 -5.89 -16.18
CA ILE A 409 21.59 -4.68 -15.84
C ILE A 409 22.58 -3.56 -16.12
N SER A 410 22.26 -2.74 -17.13
CA SER A 410 23.08 -1.62 -17.57
C SER A 410 23.50 -0.75 -16.37
N SER A 411 24.83 -0.51 -16.33
CA SER A 411 25.49 0.39 -15.40
C SER A 411 25.05 1.85 -15.62
N HIS A 412 23.93 2.23 -15.04
CA HIS A 412 23.58 3.61 -14.79
C HIS A 412 22.93 3.63 -13.41
N ASP A 413 23.76 3.95 -12.40
CA ASP A 413 23.38 4.76 -11.25
C ASP A 413 24.27 4.48 -10.04
N GLN A 414 25.31 5.26 -9.95
CA GLN A 414 25.94 5.61 -8.68
C GLN A 414 25.37 6.98 -8.34
N ASP A 415 24.42 7.04 -7.40
CA ASP A 415 24.23 8.12 -6.42
C ASP A 415 22.81 8.12 -5.84
N PHE A 416 22.66 7.64 -4.60
CA PHE A 416 21.42 7.72 -3.86
C PHE A 416 21.06 9.16 -3.44
N SER A 417 22.06 10.03 -3.36
CA SER A 417 21.91 11.40 -2.88
C SER A 417 21.41 12.41 -3.93
N CYS A 418 21.36 12.01 -5.22
CA CYS A 418 21.06 12.97 -6.31
C CYS A 418 19.61 12.93 -6.82
N ASN A 419 18.76 11.98 -6.42
CA ASN A 419 17.52 11.69 -7.16
C ASN A 419 16.20 12.22 -6.59
N LEU A 420 16.19 12.79 -5.37
CA LEU A 420 15.00 13.56 -4.93
C LEU A 420 14.82 14.84 -5.75
N LYS A 421 15.92 15.42 -6.28
CA LYS A 421 15.84 16.62 -7.14
C LYS A 421 15.13 16.34 -8.48
N ASN A 422 15.23 15.12 -9.02
CA ASN A 422 14.58 14.75 -10.29
C ASN A 422 13.10 14.38 -10.14
N ALA A 423 12.67 13.86 -8.98
CA ALA A 423 11.26 13.64 -8.71
C ALA A 423 10.47 14.96 -8.48
N LEU A 424 11.18 16.04 -8.14
CA LEU A 424 10.62 17.38 -7.90
C LEU A 424 10.68 18.29 -9.14
N SER A 425 11.34 17.88 -10.24
CA SER A 425 11.58 18.72 -11.43
C SER A 425 10.68 18.43 -12.64
N VAL A 426 9.70 17.54 -12.54
CA VAL A 426 8.71 17.36 -13.61
C VAL A 426 7.58 18.35 -13.40
N LYS A 427 7.71 19.48 -14.12
CA LYS A 427 6.62 20.47 -14.29
C LYS A 427 5.56 19.96 -15.27
#